data_5ca50ce0536b11452a9ff9fa79098d4d
#
_entry.id   5ca50ce0536b11452a9ff9fa79098d4d
#
_cell.length_a   1.000
_cell.length_b   1.000
_cell.length_c   1.000
_cell.angle_alpha   90.00
_cell.angle_beta   90.00
_cell.angle_gamma   90.00
#
_symmetry.space_group_name_H-M   'P 1'
#
loop_
_entity.id
_entity.type
_entity.pdbx_description
1 polymer ?
#
loop_
_entity_poly.entity_id
_entity_poly.type
_entity_poly.pdbx_seq_one_letter_code
_entity_poly.pdbx_strand_id
1 'polypeptide(L)'
;MRYGQFLRAKRISDSRELTLKDIAGELGVSVSFVSDVEQGRRKPYDEEKTEKLIEFLKFTEEEIAMMYDLAARENSRIPRDLDDIMMYSEAGEMARFALRMTKKGVITEDDWRQFIQHIRVKETKNDD
;
A
#
# COMPACT_ATOMS: atom_id res chain seq x y z
N MET A 1 -12.43 -0.52 2.77
CA MET A 1 -11.67 -0.03 3.93
C MET A 1 -10.87 1.21 3.53
N ARG A 2 -10.83 2.20 4.39
CA ARG A 2 -10.06 3.42 4.13
C ARG A 2 -8.67 3.31 4.75
N TYR A 3 -7.75 4.16 4.30
CA TYR A 3 -6.35 4.19 4.76
C TYR A 3 -6.22 4.26 6.29
N GLY A 4 -6.90 5.22 6.91
CA GLY A 4 -6.84 5.39 8.36
C GLY A 4 -7.40 4.20 9.13
N GLN A 5 -8.47 3.59 8.62
CA GLN A 5 -9.08 2.40 9.21
C GLN A 5 -8.12 1.21 9.16
N PHE A 6 -7.39 1.07 8.06
CA PHE A 6 -6.39 0.02 7.89
C PHE A 6 -5.27 0.17 8.93
N LEU A 7 -4.73 1.38 9.08
CA LEU A 7 -3.68 1.65 10.05
C LEU A 7 -4.15 1.44 11.49
N ARG A 8 -5.37 1.86 11.79
CA ARG A 8 -5.95 1.66 13.12
C ARG A 8 -6.08 0.16 13.43
N ALA A 9 -6.59 -0.61 12.48
CA ALA A 9 -6.74 -2.05 12.64
C ALA A 9 -5.38 -2.72 12.87
N LYS A 10 -4.36 -2.31 12.13
CA LYS A 10 -2.99 -2.84 12.29
C LYS A 10 -2.44 -2.52 13.68
N ARG A 11 -2.63 -1.29 14.15
CA ARG A 11 -2.19 -0.88 15.49
C ARG A 11 -2.89 -1.70 16.58
N ILE A 12 -4.21 -1.82 16.50
CA ILE A 12 -5.03 -2.51 17.50
C ILE A 12 -4.73 -4.00 17.54
N SER A 13 -4.42 -4.61 16.40
CA SER A 13 -4.12 -6.05 16.32
C SER A 13 -2.73 -6.41 16.84
N ASP A 14 -1.88 -5.43 17.11
CA ASP A 14 -0.52 -5.67 17.60
C ASP A 14 -0.55 -6.14 19.05
N SER A 15 0.16 -7.22 19.35
CA SER A 15 0.20 -7.82 20.69
C SER A 15 0.85 -6.91 21.76
N ARG A 16 1.56 -5.87 21.34
CA ARG A 16 2.19 -4.91 22.25
C ARG A 16 1.20 -3.91 22.86
N GLU A 17 -0.08 -3.98 22.48
CA GLU A 17 -1.13 -3.07 22.97
C GLU A 17 -0.79 -1.60 22.69
N LEU A 18 -0.42 -1.32 21.43
CA LEU A 18 0.04 0.01 21.03
C LEU A 18 -1.08 1.05 21.08
N THR A 19 -0.76 2.19 21.71
CA THR A 19 -1.67 3.34 21.81
C THR A 19 -1.36 4.36 20.72
N LEU A 20 -2.25 5.35 20.57
CA LEU A 20 -2.00 6.50 19.69
C LEU A 20 -0.71 7.22 20.10
N LYS A 21 -0.43 7.29 21.40
CA LYS A 21 0.76 7.93 21.94
C LYS A 21 2.03 7.18 21.50
N ASP A 22 1.99 5.85 21.47
CA ASP A 22 3.12 5.04 21.03
C ASP A 22 3.46 5.33 19.58
N ILE A 23 2.45 5.39 18.71
CA ILE A 23 2.63 5.72 17.29
C ILE A 23 3.16 7.16 17.14
N ALA A 24 2.56 8.11 17.88
CA ALA A 24 2.97 9.51 17.85
C ALA A 24 4.44 9.67 18.20
N GLY A 25 4.89 8.97 19.26
CA GLY A 25 6.28 8.99 19.68
C GLY A 25 7.23 8.44 18.63
N GLU A 26 6.84 7.34 17.99
CA GLU A 26 7.65 6.71 16.95
C GLU A 26 7.78 7.61 15.71
N LEU A 27 6.70 8.28 15.32
CA LEU A 27 6.69 9.13 14.13
C LEU A 27 7.13 10.57 14.39
N GLY A 28 7.31 10.95 15.66
CA GLY A 28 7.69 12.31 16.02
C GLY A 28 6.60 13.34 15.77
N VAL A 29 5.34 12.96 15.98
CA VAL A 29 4.18 13.83 15.78
C VAL A 29 3.31 13.85 17.03
N SER A 30 2.28 14.70 17.04
CA SER A 30 1.34 14.77 18.18
C SER A 30 0.36 13.59 18.13
N VAL A 31 -0.23 13.28 19.29
CA VAL A 31 -1.30 12.28 19.38
C VAL A 31 -2.48 12.68 18.51
N SER A 32 -2.83 13.97 18.47
CA SER A 32 -3.90 14.49 17.63
C SER A 32 -3.64 14.22 16.14
N PHE A 33 -2.39 14.36 15.70
CA PHE A 33 -1.99 14.07 14.32
C PHE A 33 -2.32 12.61 13.97
N VAL A 34 -1.89 11.68 14.81
CA VAL A 34 -2.13 10.24 14.59
C VAL A 34 -3.63 9.95 14.59
N SER A 35 -4.36 10.49 15.55
CA SER A 35 -5.83 10.32 15.63
C SER A 35 -6.51 10.83 14.37
N ASP A 36 -6.12 11.99 13.87
CA ASP A 36 -6.70 12.58 12.66
C ASP A 36 -6.44 11.73 11.42
N VAL A 37 -5.24 11.15 11.29
CA VAL A 37 -4.95 10.24 10.18
C VAL A 37 -5.82 8.99 10.27
N GLU A 38 -5.92 8.37 11.44
CA GLU A 38 -6.72 7.15 11.62
C GLU A 38 -8.21 7.38 11.35
N GLN A 39 -8.70 8.57 11.66
CA GLN A 39 -10.12 8.92 11.45
C GLN A 39 -10.42 9.54 10.08
N GLY A 40 -9.40 9.66 9.24
CA GLY A 40 -9.58 10.17 7.88
C GLY A 40 -9.69 11.68 7.77
N ARG A 41 -9.35 12.42 8.83
CA ARG A 41 -9.39 13.88 8.83
C ARG A 41 -8.11 14.53 8.32
N ARG A 42 -7.07 13.73 8.04
CA ARG A 42 -5.79 14.19 7.56
C ARG A 42 -5.31 13.28 6.45
N LYS A 43 -4.54 13.80 5.52
CA LYS A 43 -3.95 13.04 4.40
C LYS A 43 -3.05 11.92 4.92
N PRO A 44 -2.85 10.85 4.11
CA PRO A 44 -1.89 9.80 4.45
C PRO A 44 -0.51 10.35 4.80
N TYR A 45 0.23 9.60 5.61
CA TYR A 45 1.59 9.96 6.01
C TYR A 45 2.51 10.11 4.80
N ASP A 46 3.51 11.01 4.93
CA ASP A 46 4.56 11.15 3.92
C ASP A 46 5.47 9.91 3.93
N GLU A 47 6.43 9.86 3.00
CA GLU A 47 7.29 8.69 2.83
C GLU A 47 8.14 8.39 4.06
N GLU A 48 8.70 9.41 4.69
CA GLU A 48 9.52 9.22 5.90
C GLU A 48 8.74 8.58 7.03
N LYS A 49 7.54 9.08 7.31
CA LYS A 49 6.68 8.53 8.36
C LYS A 49 6.16 7.15 7.98
N THR A 50 5.85 6.95 6.71
CA THR A 50 5.40 5.66 6.19
C THR A 50 6.47 4.59 6.42
N GLU A 51 7.73 4.86 6.10
CA GLU A 51 8.84 3.92 6.30
C GLU A 51 9.02 3.57 7.77
N LYS A 52 8.94 4.56 8.65
CA LYS A 52 9.02 4.35 10.10
C LYS A 52 7.90 3.46 10.59
N LEU A 53 6.69 3.67 10.09
CA LEU A 53 5.51 2.92 10.49
C LEU A 53 5.59 1.46 10.02
N ILE A 54 6.02 1.24 8.79
CA ILE A 54 6.22 -0.09 8.22
C ILE A 54 7.17 -0.90 9.11
N GLU A 55 8.29 -0.32 9.48
CA GLU A 55 9.29 -0.98 10.33
C GLU A 55 8.75 -1.21 11.75
N PHE A 56 8.16 -0.20 12.35
CA PHE A 56 7.66 -0.27 13.72
C PHE A 56 6.53 -1.28 13.89
N LEU A 57 5.57 -1.30 12.97
CA LEU A 57 4.43 -2.22 13.00
C LEU A 57 4.71 -3.54 12.29
N LYS A 58 5.90 -3.71 11.74
CA LYS A 58 6.35 -4.96 11.09
C LYS A 58 5.38 -5.42 10.01
N PHE A 59 5.08 -4.53 9.08
CA PHE A 59 4.17 -4.83 7.96
C PHE A 59 4.74 -5.94 7.09
N THR A 60 3.88 -6.86 6.67
CA THR A 60 4.20 -7.83 5.62
C THR A 60 4.22 -7.12 4.27
N GLU A 61 4.78 -7.77 3.24
CA GLU A 61 4.77 -7.23 1.88
C GLU A 61 3.35 -6.96 1.40
N GLU A 62 2.41 -7.84 1.71
CA GLU A 62 1.01 -7.68 1.34
C GLU A 62 0.37 -6.48 2.04
N GLU A 63 0.69 -6.28 3.31
CA GLU A 63 0.19 -5.13 4.07
C GLU A 63 0.79 -3.82 3.56
N ILE A 64 2.06 -3.82 3.16
CA ILE A 64 2.71 -2.65 2.56
C ILE A 64 1.99 -2.27 1.26
N ALA A 65 1.75 -3.25 0.38
CA ALA A 65 1.04 -3.02 -0.88
C ALA A 65 -0.35 -2.46 -0.63
N MET A 66 -1.11 -3.04 0.31
CA MET A 66 -2.44 -2.57 0.67
C MET A 66 -2.41 -1.14 1.17
N MET A 67 -1.46 -0.82 2.03
CA MET A 67 -1.32 0.53 2.59
C MET A 67 -1.06 1.57 1.50
N TYR A 68 -0.13 1.28 0.57
CA TYR A 68 0.16 2.19 -0.54
C TYR A 68 -1.03 2.34 -1.48
N ASP A 69 -1.75 1.26 -1.76
CA ASP A 69 -2.95 1.32 -2.60
C ASP A 69 -4.04 2.18 -1.98
N LEU A 70 -4.27 2.03 -0.66
CA LEU A 70 -5.27 2.82 0.05
C LEU A 70 -4.87 4.31 0.12
N ALA A 71 -3.58 4.59 0.35
CA ALA A 71 -3.07 5.96 0.35
C ALA A 71 -3.23 6.62 -1.03
N ALA A 72 -2.89 5.89 -2.08
CA ALA A 72 -3.01 6.38 -3.46
C ALA A 72 -4.47 6.67 -3.82
N ARG A 73 -5.39 5.82 -3.38
CA ARG A 73 -6.82 6.01 -3.63
C ARG A 73 -7.32 7.32 -3.02
N GLU A 74 -6.88 7.65 -1.81
CA GLU A 74 -7.28 8.90 -1.15
C GLU A 74 -6.66 10.14 -1.79
N ASN A 75 -5.46 9.99 -2.36
CA ASN A 75 -4.75 11.09 -3.03
C ASN A 75 -5.03 11.14 -4.54
N SER A 76 -5.81 10.21 -5.08
CA SER A 76 -6.08 10.07 -6.53
C SER A 76 -4.80 10.00 -7.34
N ARG A 77 -3.85 9.18 -6.90
CA ARG A 77 -2.52 9.03 -7.52
C ARG A 77 -2.18 7.56 -7.73
N ILE A 78 -1.11 7.32 -8.46
CA ILE A 78 -0.48 6.00 -8.55
C ILE A 78 0.18 5.71 -7.20
N PRO A 79 0.10 4.46 -6.69
CA PRO A 79 0.80 4.10 -5.46
C PRO A 79 2.28 4.46 -5.53
N ARG A 80 2.80 5.03 -4.44
CA ARG A 80 4.12 5.61 -4.41
C ARG A 80 5.24 4.59 -4.65
N ASP A 81 5.05 3.36 -4.20
CA ASP A 81 6.00 2.27 -4.41
C ASP A 81 6.11 1.83 -5.87
N LEU A 82 5.13 2.21 -6.71
CA LEU A 82 5.09 1.84 -8.13
C LEU A 82 5.44 2.99 -9.08
N ASP A 83 5.63 4.19 -8.53
CA ASP A 83 5.74 5.43 -9.31
C ASP A 83 6.85 5.33 -10.36
N ASP A 84 8.05 4.98 -9.94
CA ASP A 84 9.22 4.93 -10.82
C ASP A 84 9.06 3.89 -11.92
N ILE A 85 8.68 2.67 -11.55
CA ILE A 85 8.56 1.58 -12.52
C ILE A 85 7.40 1.84 -13.48
N MET A 86 6.29 2.39 -12.99
CA MET A 86 5.11 2.67 -13.81
C MET A 86 5.39 3.74 -14.87
N MET A 87 6.17 4.77 -14.52
CA MET A 87 6.32 5.95 -15.38
C MET A 87 7.60 5.97 -16.20
N TYR A 88 8.68 5.32 -15.75
CA TYR A 88 10.00 5.50 -16.33
C TYR A 88 10.71 4.22 -16.79
N SER A 89 10.03 3.08 -16.79
CA SER A 89 10.64 1.81 -17.23
C SER A 89 9.91 1.23 -18.45
N GLU A 90 10.59 0.32 -19.15
CA GLU A 90 9.98 -0.43 -20.25
C GLU A 90 8.82 -1.30 -19.75
N ALA A 91 8.99 -1.90 -18.56
CA ALA A 91 7.93 -2.68 -17.93
C ALA A 91 6.70 -1.80 -17.65
N GLY A 92 6.91 -0.56 -17.20
CA GLY A 92 5.84 0.40 -16.97
C GLY A 92 5.11 0.77 -18.25
N GLU A 93 5.83 0.92 -19.34
CA GLU A 93 5.22 1.17 -20.66
C GLU A 93 4.29 0.03 -21.07
N MET A 94 4.75 -1.20 -20.92
CA MET A 94 3.94 -2.40 -21.19
C MET A 94 2.73 -2.48 -20.25
N ALA A 95 2.93 -2.16 -18.97
CA ALA A 95 1.85 -2.16 -17.99
C ALA A 95 0.77 -1.13 -18.35
N ARG A 96 1.18 0.08 -18.73
CA ARG A 96 0.23 1.13 -19.14
C ARG A 96 -0.55 0.72 -20.39
N PHE A 97 0.11 0.07 -21.36
CA PHE A 97 -0.56 -0.48 -22.53
C PHE A 97 -1.62 -1.51 -22.11
N ALA A 98 -1.23 -2.46 -21.26
CA ALA A 98 -2.13 -3.50 -20.79
C ALA A 98 -3.34 -2.92 -20.03
N LEU A 99 -3.13 -1.90 -19.22
CA LEU A 99 -4.22 -1.23 -18.50
C LEU A 99 -5.17 -0.51 -19.45
N ARG A 100 -4.64 0.12 -20.49
CA ARG A 100 -5.48 0.76 -21.52
C ARG A 100 -6.31 -0.27 -22.28
N MET A 101 -5.74 -1.44 -22.57
CA MET A 101 -6.47 -2.54 -23.21
C MET A 101 -7.54 -3.12 -22.27
N THR A 102 -7.27 -3.13 -20.97
CA THR A 102 -8.25 -3.52 -19.95
C THR A 102 -9.44 -2.56 -19.95
N LYS A 103 -9.16 -1.27 -20.00
CA LYS A 103 -10.18 -0.23 -20.05
C LYS A 103 -11.08 -0.35 -21.28
N LYS A 104 -10.51 -0.79 -22.41
CA LYS A 104 -11.26 -1.04 -23.66
C LYS A 104 -12.01 -2.37 -23.65
N GLY A 105 -11.81 -3.22 -22.67
CA GLY A 105 -12.44 -4.53 -22.58
C GLY A 105 -11.74 -5.63 -23.37
N VAL A 106 -10.56 -5.35 -23.96
CA VAL A 106 -9.77 -6.35 -24.69
C VAL A 106 -9.09 -7.32 -23.73
N ILE A 107 -8.49 -6.78 -22.66
CA ILE A 107 -7.96 -7.59 -21.55
C ILE A 107 -9.05 -7.65 -20.48
N THR A 108 -9.42 -8.86 -20.06
CA THR A 108 -10.47 -9.08 -19.07
C THR A 108 -9.87 -9.30 -17.68
N GLU A 109 -10.73 -9.26 -16.66
CA GLU A 109 -10.30 -9.61 -15.29
C GLU A 109 -9.79 -11.05 -15.22
N ASP A 110 -10.36 -11.95 -16.02
CA ASP A 110 -9.92 -13.33 -16.07
C ASP A 110 -8.50 -13.45 -16.63
N ASP A 111 -8.19 -12.67 -17.66
CA ASP A 111 -6.83 -12.60 -18.21
C ASP A 111 -5.83 -12.18 -17.11
N TRP A 112 -6.21 -11.20 -16.29
CA TRP A 112 -5.38 -10.74 -15.18
C TRP A 112 -5.22 -11.82 -14.12
N ARG A 113 -6.29 -12.55 -13.78
CA ARG A 113 -6.22 -13.64 -12.80
C ARG A 113 -5.27 -14.75 -13.26
N GLN A 114 -5.33 -15.11 -14.53
CA GLN A 114 -4.45 -16.13 -15.12
C GLN A 114 -2.99 -15.66 -15.06
N PHE A 115 -2.73 -14.42 -15.41
CA PHE A 115 -1.39 -13.83 -15.32
C PHE A 115 -0.85 -13.89 -13.89
N ILE A 116 -1.65 -13.45 -12.92
CA ILE A 116 -1.25 -13.45 -11.51
C ILE A 116 -0.97 -14.88 -11.02
N GLN A 117 -1.81 -15.84 -11.42
CA GLN A 117 -1.60 -17.24 -11.05
C GLN A 117 -0.27 -17.76 -11.59
N HIS A 118 0.06 -17.43 -12.82
CA HIS A 118 1.33 -17.77 -13.44
C HIS A 118 2.53 -17.20 -12.66
N ILE A 119 2.42 -15.94 -12.24
CA ILE A 119 3.47 -15.27 -11.47
C ILE A 119 3.64 -15.90 -10.09
N ARG A 120 2.54 -16.25 -9.41
CA ARG A 120 2.61 -16.93 -8.10
C ARG A 120 3.33 -18.27 -8.18
N VAL A 121 3.13 -19.02 -9.25
CA VAL A 121 3.84 -20.28 -9.48
C VAL A 121 5.34 -20.04 -9.64
N LYS A 122 5.72 -19.01 -10.41
CA LYS A 122 7.14 -18.64 -10.58
C LYS A 122 7.78 -18.23 -9.26
N GLU A 123 7.08 -17.44 -8.46
CA GLU A 123 7.55 -16.96 -7.16
C GLU A 123 7.83 -18.14 -6.22
N THR A 124 6.90 -19.09 -6.16
CA THR A 124 7.06 -20.30 -5.33
C THR A 124 8.29 -21.11 -5.74
N LYS A 125 8.55 -21.25 -7.04
CA LYS A 125 9.72 -21.97 -7.55
C LYS A 125 11.05 -21.29 -7.21
N ASN A 126 11.04 -19.96 -7.15
CA ASN A 126 12.25 -19.19 -6.84
C ASN A 126 12.60 -19.22 -5.35
N ASP A 127 11.65 -19.55 -4.48
CA ASP A 127 11.85 -19.63 -3.03
C ASP A 127 12.54 -20.93 -2.61
N ASP A 128 12.64 -21.88 -3.51
CA ASP A 128 13.37 -23.13 -3.29
C ASP A 128 14.86 -22.95 -3.62
#